data_336f938d0c8c410a88e2b9bfc7fda387
#
_entry.id   336f938d0c8c410a88e2b9bfc7fda387
#
_cell.length_a   1.000
_cell.length_b   1.000
_cell.length_c   1.000
_cell.angle_alpha   90.00
_cell.angle_beta   90.00
_cell.angle_gamma   90.00
#
_symmetry.space_group_name_H-M   'P 1'
#
loop_
_entity.id
_entity.type
_entity.pdbx_description
1 polymer ?
#
loop_
_entity_poly.entity_id
_entity_poly.type
_entity_poly.pdbx_seq_one_letter_code
_entity_poly.pdbx_strand_id
1 'polypeptide(L)'
;LVPNPGMTFQMTSVITLVTGTMFLMWLGEQITERGLGNGISILIFAGIAAGLPNAIGGLFELVRTGAMSIVVSLLIIAIVGLVTFVVVFVERGQRKILVNYAKRQVGNKVYGGQSSHLPLKLNMSGVIPPIFASSIILLPATVVGWFATGEGLVWLKDLASLLSPGQPIYVMLYAAAIVFFCFFYTALVFNSRETADNLKKSGAFIPGIRPGDQTARHIDKILSRLTLAGAIYITAVCLLPEFLVLKYN
;
A
#
# COMPACT_ATOMS: atom_id res chain seq x y z
N LEU A 1 7.94 17.51 -27.88
CA LEU A 1 6.52 17.64 -28.26
C LEU A 1 5.86 18.90 -27.69
N VAL A 2 6.62 19.80 -27.07
CA VAL A 2 6.16 21.09 -26.57
C VAL A 2 6.65 22.16 -27.54
N PRO A 3 5.77 22.83 -28.29
CA PRO A 3 6.20 23.78 -29.32
C PRO A 3 6.94 25.01 -28.74
N ASN A 4 6.57 25.46 -27.54
CA ASN A 4 7.18 26.59 -26.86
C ASN A 4 7.42 26.28 -25.37
N PRO A 5 8.61 25.79 -24.98
CA PRO A 5 8.95 25.49 -23.57
C PRO A 5 9.30 26.78 -22.81
N GLY A 6 8.38 27.72 -22.74
CA GLY A 6 8.56 28.99 -22.02
C GLY A 6 8.01 28.95 -20.59
N MET A 7 8.29 30.03 -19.82
CA MET A 7 7.81 30.20 -18.43
C MET A 7 6.28 30.06 -18.32
N THR A 8 5.54 30.51 -19.33
CA THR A 8 4.09 30.39 -19.43
C THR A 8 3.63 28.94 -19.48
N PHE A 9 4.31 28.08 -20.25
CA PHE A 9 4.04 26.64 -20.30
C PHE A 9 4.30 25.97 -18.96
N GLN A 10 5.40 26.29 -18.31
CA GLN A 10 5.73 25.73 -16.99
C GLN A 10 4.68 26.10 -15.95
N MET A 11 4.30 27.38 -15.87
CA MET A 11 3.27 27.84 -14.94
C MET A 11 1.92 27.22 -15.21
N THR A 12 1.47 27.19 -16.45
CA THR A 12 0.19 26.53 -16.80
C THR A 12 0.21 25.02 -16.49
N SER A 13 1.31 24.34 -16.77
CA SER A 13 1.44 22.90 -16.45
C SER A 13 1.37 22.66 -14.95
N VAL A 14 2.08 23.42 -14.14
CA VAL A 14 2.05 23.31 -12.67
C VAL A 14 0.64 23.56 -12.13
N ILE A 15 0.00 24.67 -12.57
CA ILE A 15 -1.35 25.01 -12.11
C ILE A 15 -2.35 23.91 -12.52
N THR A 16 -2.27 23.41 -13.75
CA THR A 16 -3.18 22.35 -14.22
C THR A 16 -2.99 21.04 -13.43
N LEU A 17 -1.75 20.62 -13.20
CA LEU A 17 -1.46 19.41 -12.43
C LEU A 17 -1.92 19.54 -10.97
N VAL A 18 -1.62 20.68 -10.31
CA VAL A 18 -2.06 20.94 -8.93
C VAL A 18 -3.59 20.96 -8.85
N THR A 19 -4.26 21.65 -9.78
CA THR A 19 -5.73 21.71 -9.81
C THR A 19 -6.33 20.32 -10.03
N GLY A 20 -5.76 19.52 -10.94
CA GLY A 20 -6.19 18.15 -11.19
C GLY A 20 -6.05 17.24 -9.97
N THR A 21 -4.92 17.32 -9.27
CA THR A 21 -4.70 16.53 -8.04
C THR A 21 -5.63 16.96 -6.91
N MET A 22 -5.86 18.26 -6.71
CA MET A 22 -6.82 18.78 -5.72
C MET A 22 -8.24 18.35 -6.02
N PHE A 23 -8.64 18.35 -7.30
CA PHE A 23 -9.94 17.86 -7.72
C PHE A 23 -10.13 16.37 -7.44
N LEU A 24 -9.12 15.53 -7.74
CA LEU A 24 -9.15 14.11 -7.43
C LEU A 24 -9.20 13.84 -5.92
N MET A 25 -8.49 14.63 -5.12
CA MET A 25 -8.52 14.53 -3.66
C MET A 25 -9.92 14.85 -3.14
N TRP A 26 -10.52 15.96 -3.57
CA TRP A 26 -11.89 16.34 -3.22
C TRP A 26 -12.91 15.25 -3.61
N LEU A 27 -12.77 14.69 -4.83
CA LEU A 27 -13.63 13.61 -5.28
C LEU A 27 -13.48 12.35 -4.39
N GLY A 28 -12.24 12.01 -4.00
CA GLY A 28 -11.96 10.92 -3.07
C GLY A 28 -12.61 11.13 -1.69
N GLU A 29 -12.58 12.34 -1.17
CA GLU A 29 -13.26 12.71 0.09
C GLU A 29 -14.78 12.55 -0.04
N GLN A 30 -15.39 13.02 -1.14
CA GLN A 30 -16.83 12.86 -1.39
C GLN A 30 -17.26 11.38 -1.43
N ILE A 31 -16.44 10.52 -2.05
CA ILE A 31 -16.70 9.07 -2.08
C ILE A 31 -16.63 8.48 -0.67
N THR A 32 -15.64 8.90 0.12
CA THR A 32 -15.45 8.44 1.51
C THR A 32 -16.62 8.88 2.41
N GLU A 33 -17.04 10.14 2.33
CA GLU A 33 -18.17 10.68 3.09
C GLU A 33 -19.49 9.97 2.79
N ARG A 34 -19.70 9.55 1.55
CA ARG A 34 -20.88 8.78 1.13
C ARG A 34 -20.84 7.30 1.51
N GLY A 35 -19.82 6.85 2.26
CA GLY A 35 -19.76 5.53 2.87
C GLY A 35 -19.36 4.37 1.94
N LEU A 36 -18.80 4.66 0.77
CA LEU A 36 -18.31 3.63 -0.16
C LEU A 36 -16.91 3.09 0.19
N GLY A 37 -16.40 3.38 1.37
CA GLY A 37 -15.06 2.99 1.82
C GLY A 37 -14.05 4.12 1.63
N ASN A 38 -12.76 3.79 1.46
CA ASN A 38 -11.73 4.79 1.22
C ASN A 38 -11.77 5.26 -0.25
N GLY A 39 -12.27 6.48 -0.50
CA GLY A 39 -12.44 7.02 -1.84
C GLY A 39 -11.15 7.18 -2.64
N ILE A 40 -10.05 7.54 -1.97
CA ILE A 40 -8.74 7.65 -2.63
C ILE A 40 -8.28 6.29 -3.16
N SER A 41 -8.44 5.23 -2.35
CA SER A 41 -8.11 3.86 -2.77
C SER A 41 -8.96 3.39 -3.96
N ILE A 42 -10.24 3.78 -4.01
CA ILE A 42 -11.14 3.47 -5.13
C ILE A 42 -10.70 4.19 -6.40
N LEU A 43 -10.29 5.44 -6.31
CA LEU A 43 -9.78 6.21 -7.47
C LEU A 43 -8.49 5.61 -8.01
N ILE A 44 -7.56 5.22 -7.14
CA ILE A 44 -6.32 4.54 -7.54
C ILE A 44 -6.66 3.21 -8.23
N PHE A 45 -7.57 2.43 -7.65
CA PHE A 45 -8.04 1.18 -8.24
C PHE A 45 -8.67 1.39 -9.62
N ALA A 46 -9.53 2.40 -9.76
CA ALA A 46 -10.15 2.72 -11.05
C ALA A 46 -9.12 3.07 -12.13
N GLY A 47 -8.08 3.85 -11.77
CA GLY A 47 -6.98 4.17 -12.67
C GLY A 47 -6.19 2.94 -13.13
N ILE A 48 -5.92 2.00 -12.23
CA ILE A 48 -5.25 0.73 -12.57
C ILE A 48 -6.17 -0.15 -13.41
N ALA A 49 -7.44 -0.29 -13.03
CA ALA A 49 -8.43 -1.10 -13.75
C ALA A 49 -8.68 -0.61 -15.17
N ALA A 50 -8.63 0.70 -15.41
CA ALA A 50 -8.75 1.27 -16.76
C ALA A 50 -7.63 0.83 -17.72
N GLY A 51 -6.47 0.43 -17.21
CA GLY A 51 -5.37 -0.14 -18.00
C GLY A 51 -5.54 -1.62 -18.37
N LEU A 52 -6.40 -2.36 -17.67
CA LEU A 52 -6.55 -3.81 -17.87
C LEU A 52 -7.00 -4.19 -19.30
N PRO A 53 -7.97 -3.52 -19.95
CA PRO A 53 -8.38 -3.86 -21.31
C PRO A 53 -7.22 -3.78 -22.31
N ASN A 54 -6.38 -2.74 -22.18
CA ASN A 54 -5.21 -2.57 -23.05
C ASN A 54 -4.15 -3.65 -22.80
N ALA A 55 -3.92 -4.02 -21.54
CA ALA A 55 -2.98 -5.11 -21.19
C ALA A 55 -3.45 -6.45 -21.75
N ILE A 56 -4.74 -6.75 -21.63
CA ILE A 56 -5.33 -7.98 -22.19
C ILE A 56 -5.27 -7.96 -23.73
N GLY A 57 -5.59 -6.83 -24.36
CA GLY A 57 -5.49 -6.64 -25.80
C GLY A 57 -4.06 -6.85 -26.32
N GLY A 58 -3.06 -6.29 -25.61
CA GLY A 58 -1.65 -6.49 -25.93
C GLY A 58 -1.21 -7.95 -25.81
N LEU A 59 -1.70 -8.67 -24.78
CA LEU A 59 -1.41 -10.09 -24.62
C LEU A 59 -1.95 -10.91 -25.82
N PHE A 60 -3.20 -10.64 -26.26
CA PHE A 60 -3.79 -11.30 -27.42
C PHE A 60 -3.03 -10.96 -28.70
N GLU A 61 -2.55 -9.73 -28.85
CA GLU A 61 -1.77 -9.32 -30.02
C GLU A 61 -0.40 -10.05 -30.09
N LEU A 62 0.29 -10.20 -28.95
CA LEU A 62 1.53 -10.97 -28.85
C LEU A 62 1.33 -12.44 -29.25
N VAL A 63 0.20 -13.04 -28.88
CA VAL A 63 -0.15 -14.41 -29.30
C VAL A 63 -0.47 -14.46 -30.80
N ARG A 64 -1.23 -13.46 -31.32
CA ARG A 64 -1.62 -13.41 -32.73
C ARG A 64 -0.42 -13.21 -33.66
N THR A 65 0.55 -12.40 -33.25
CA THR A 65 1.79 -12.14 -34.01
C THR A 65 2.81 -13.28 -33.92
N GLY A 66 2.54 -14.31 -33.09
CA GLY A 66 3.46 -15.43 -32.90
C GLY A 66 4.67 -15.12 -32.03
N ALA A 67 4.74 -13.91 -31.46
CA ALA A 67 5.81 -13.51 -30.54
C ALA A 67 5.73 -14.27 -29.21
N MET A 68 4.54 -14.76 -28.86
CA MET A 68 4.32 -15.54 -27.63
C MET A 68 3.47 -16.78 -27.92
N SER A 69 3.87 -17.93 -27.34
CA SER A 69 3.10 -19.15 -27.42
C SER A 69 1.79 -19.04 -26.64
N ILE A 70 0.71 -19.64 -27.14
CA ILE A 70 -0.59 -19.73 -26.46
C ILE A 70 -0.43 -20.34 -25.06
N VAL A 71 0.43 -21.35 -24.89
CA VAL A 71 0.68 -22.01 -23.61
C VAL A 71 1.26 -21.02 -22.58
N VAL A 72 2.22 -20.20 -22.99
CA VAL A 72 2.84 -19.17 -22.12
C VAL A 72 1.82 -18.11 -21.73
N SER A 73 0.96 -17.69 -22.66
CA SER A 73 -0.11 -16.73 -22.37
C SER A 73 -1.10 -17.27 -21.33
N LEU A 74 -1.54 -18.52 -21.47
CA LEU A 74 -2.41 -19.17 -20.48
C LEU A 74 -1.72 -19.29 -19.10
N LEU A 75 -0.43 -19.59 -19.09
CA LEU A 75 0.34 -19.69 -17.85
C LEU A 75 0.44 -18.32 -17.16
N ILE A 76 0.65 -17.24 -17.90
CA ILE A 76 0.65 -15.87 -17.35
C ILE A 76 -0.71 -15.55 -16.72
N ILE A 77 -1.82 -15.82 -17.40
CA ILE A 77 -3.17 -15.61 -16.88
C ILE A 77 -3.40 -16.41 -15.59
N ALA A 78 -2.96 -17.67 -15.57
CA ALA A 78 -3.07 -18.54 -14.41
C ALA A 78 -2.25 -18.00 -13.21
N ILE A 79 -1.03 -17.52 -13.45
CA ILE A 79 -0.19 -16.90 -12.42
C ILE A 79 -0.85 -15.62 -11.87
N VAL A 80 -1.35 -14.75 -12.74
CA VAL A 80 -2.05 -13.54 -12.32
C VAL A 80 -3.27 -13.88 -11.46
N GLY A 81 -4.06 -14.87 -11.87
CA GLY A 81 -5.20 -15.35 -11.08
C GLY A 81 -4.80 -15.92 -9.73
N LEU A 82 -3.72 -16.72 -9.68
CA LEU A 82 -3.19 -17.28 -8.44
C LEU A 82 -2.70 -16.19 -7.48
N VAL A 83 -1.91 -15.25 -7.98
CA VAL A 83 -1.39 -14.12 -7.18
C VAL A 83 -2.55 -13.30 -6.63
N THR A 84 -3.54 -12.97 -7.47
CA THR A 84 -4.74 -12.24 -7.04
C THR A 84 -5.49 -12.99 -5.95
N PHE A 85 -5.66 -14.30 -6.10
CA PHE A 85 -6.30 -15.14 -5.07
C PHE A 85 -5.53 -15.10 -3.74
N VAL A 86 -4.22 -15.27 -3.77
CA VAL A 86 -3.36 -15.22 -2.57
C VAL A 86 -3.43 -13.84 -1.91
N VAL A 87 -3.36 -12.77 -2.69
CA VAL A 87 -3.47 -11.40 -2.19
C VAL A 87 -4.80 -11.18 -1.48
N VAL A 88 -5.92 -11.54 -2.10
CA VAL A 88 -7.26 -11.41 -1.50
C VAL A 88 -7.40 -12.26 -0.24
N PHE A 89 -6.84 -13.47 -0.25
CA PHE A 89 -6.86 -14.36 0.91
C PHE A 89 -6.12 -13.75 2.10
N VAL A 90 -4.93 -13.21 1.90
CA VAL A 90 -4.12 -12.60 2.97
C VAL A 90 -4.73 -11.28 3.45
N GLU A 91 -5.23 -10.44 2.54
CA GLU A 91 -5.86 -9.15 2.89
C GLU A 91 -7.17 -9.32 3.71
N ARG A 92 -7.86 -10.43 3.55
CA ARG A 92 -9.01 -10.80 4.40
C ARG A 92 -8.59 -11.31 5.77
N GLY A 93 -7.31 -11.62 5.97
CA GLY A 93 -6.77 -12.12 7.23
C GLY A 93 -6.87 -11.07 8.36
N GLN A 94 -7.51 -11.46 9.47
CA GLN A 94 -7.67 -10.60 10.64
C GLN A 94 -7.35 -11.38 11.91
N ARG A 95 -6.57 -10.74 12.81
CA ARG A 95 -6.40 -11.25 14.17
C ARG A 95 -7.48 -10.63 15.06
N LYS A 96 -8.38 -11.49 15.58
CA LYS A 96 -9.43 -11.08 16.49
C LYS A 96 -8.93 -11.18 17.93
N ILE A 97 -8.89 -10.04 18.64
CA ILE A 97 -8.57 -9.99 20.06
C ILE A 97 -9.88 -10.00 20.82
N LEU A 98 -10.04 -10.96 21.76
CA LEU A 98 -11.24 -11.06 22.59
C LEU A 98 -11.30 -9.86 23.55
N VAL A 99 -12.44 -9.18 23.58
CA VAL A 99 -12.73 -8.05 24.44
C VAL A 99 -14.04 -8.34 25.17
N ASN A 100 -14.01 -8.30 26.49
CA ASN A 100 -15.19 -8.50 27.33
C ASN A 100 -15.69 -7.17 27.87
N TYR A 101 -16.99 -6.96 27.81
CA TYR A 101 -17.65 -5.84 28.45
C TYR A 101 -18.08 -6.21 29.87
N ALA A 102 -17.92 -5.31 30.81
CA ALA A 102 -18.38 -5.52 32.18
C ALA A 102 -19.91 -5.68 32.21
N LYS A 103 -20.40 -6.61 33.04
CA LYS A 103 -21.83 -6.75 33.29
C LYS A 103 -22.37 -5.47 33.90
N ARG A 104 -23.42 -4.94 33.33
CA ARG A 104 -24.10 -3.73 33.84
C ARG A 104 -25.40 -4.11 34.48
N GLN A 105 -25.54 -3.80 35.76
CA GLN A 105 -26.81 -3.96 36.49
C GLN A 105 -27.54 -2.62 36.48
N VAL A 106 -28.74 -2.61 35.93
CA VAL A 106 -29.64 -1.45 35.98
C VAL A 106 -30.92 -1.91 36.68
N GLY A 107 -31.05 -1.50 37.97
CA GLY A 107 -32.11 -1.95 38.82
C GLY A 107 -32.03 -3.45 39.11
N ASN A 108 -33.16 -4.17 38.94
CA ASN A 108 -33.26 -5.64 39.16
C ASN A 108 -32.88 -6.48 37.91
N LYS A 109 -32.51 -5.85 36.79
CA LYS A 109 -32.12 -6.55 35.56
C LYS A 109 -30.60 -6.50 35.37
N VAL A 110 -29.99 -7.68 35.29
CA VAL A 110 -28.58 -7.85 34.95
C VAL A 110 -28.46 -8.02 33.42
N TYR A 111 -27.91 -7.03 32.76
CA TYR A 111 -27.52 -7.17 31.36
C TYR A 111 -26.18 -7.91 31.30
N GLY A 112 -26.21 -9.13 30.72
CA GLY A 112 -25.02 -9.97 30.58
C GLY A 112 -23.92 -9.25 29.79
N GLY A 113 -22.67 -9.34 30.24
CA GLY A 113 -21.53 -8.82 29.50
C GLY A 113 -21.44 -9.50 28.14
N GLN A 114 -21.47 -8.74 27.08
CA GLN A 114 -21.25 -9.26 25.72
C GLN A 114 -19.74 -9.38 25.50
N SER A 115 -19.31 -10.52 24.97
CA SER A 115 -17.96 -10.66 24.45
C SER A 115 -17.94 -10.19 23.00
N SER A 116 -17.06 -9.27 22.70
CA SER A 116 -16.82 -8.77 21.35
C SER A 116 -15.36 -9.04 20.94
N HIS A 117 -15.03 -8.81 19.69
CA HIS A 117 -13.69 -9.00 19.18
C HIS A 117 -13.21 -7.70 18.55
N LEU A 118 -11.98 -7.28 18.90
CA LEU A 118 -11.26 -6.21 18.22
C LEU A 118 -10.54 -6.82 17.00
N PRO A 119 -10.99 -6.53 15.77
CA PRO A 119 -10.34 -7.06 14.57
C PRO A 119 -9.10 -6.21 14.23
N LEU A 120 -7.93 -6.82 14.19
CA LEU A 120 -6.70 -6.23 13.66
C LEU A 120 -6.38 -6.89 12.32
N LYS A 121 -6.31 -6.12 11.25
CA LYS A 121 -5.93 -6.64 9.93
C LYS A 121 -4.47 -7.07 9.92
N LEU A 122 -4.15 -8.09 9.13
CA LEU A 122 -2.77 -8.54 8.92
C LEU A 122 -1.92 -7.43 8.29
N ASN A 123 -2.48 -6.75 7.31
CA ASN A 123 -1.89 -5.60 6.67
C ASN A 123 -2.68 -4.34 7.05
N MET A 124 -2.23 -3.64 8.11
CA MET A 124 -2.86 -2.38 8.55
C MET A 124 -2.49 -1.20 7.67
N SER A 125 -1.32 -1.25 7.04
CA SER A 125 -0.79 -0.18 6.19
C SER A 125 -1.34 -0.18 4.76
N GLY A 126 -1.96 -1.29 4.32
CA GLY A 126 -2.51 -1.43 2.98
C GLY A 126 -1.45 -1.35 1.88
N VAL A 127 -1.79 -0.71 0.77
CA VAL A 127 -0.91 -0.55 -0.41
C VAL A 127 -0.12 0.77 -0.41
N ILE A 128 -0.28 1.60 0.60
CA ILE A 128 0.36 2.92 0.68
C ILE A 128 1.89 2.83 0.79
N PRO A 129 2.50 1.94 1.62
CA PRO A 129 3.95 1.83 1.75
C PRO A 129 4.70 1.56 0.44
N PRO A 130 4.30 0.63 -0.42
CA PRO A 130 4.92 0.45 -1.73
C PRO A 130 4.86 1.70 -2.62
N ILE A 131 3.77 2.47 -2.58
CA ILE A 131 3.62 3.70 -3.36
C ILE A 131 4.64 4.75 -2.90
N PHE A 132 4.81 4.95 -1.58
CA PHE A 132 5.83 5.84 -1.05
C PHE A 132 7.25 5.36 -1.36
N ALA A 133 7.51 4.06 -1.21
CA ALA A 133 8.81 3.47 -1.49
C ALA A 133 9.21 3.68 -2.95
N SER A 134 8.33 3.39 -3.91
CA SER A 134 8.60 3.61 -5.34
C SER A 134 8.80 5.09 -5.66
N SER A 135 7.98 5.98 -5.09
CA SER A 135 8.07 7.41 -5.34
C SER A 135 9.39 8.01 -4.83
N ILE A 136 9.84 7.59 -3.64
CA ILE A 136 11.09 8.10 -3.06
C ILE A 136 12.32 7.60 -3.81
N ILE A 137 12.30 6.36 -4.31
CA ILE A 137 13.43 5.82 -5.10
C ILE A 137 13.46 6.42 -6.50
N LEU A 138 12.30 6.68 -7.10
CA LEU A 138 12.19 7.27 -8.43
C LEU A 138 12.64 8.74 -8.45
N LEU A 139 12.47 9.47 -7.35
CA LEU A 139 12.77 10.89 -7.28
C LEU A 139 14.27 11.19 -7.52
N PRO A 140 15.23 10.56 -6.82
CA PRO A 140 16.66 10.73 -7.12
C PRO A 140 17.03 10.35 -8.55
N ALA A 141 16.50 9.25 -9.07
CA ALA A 141 16.77 8.80 -10.44
C ALA A 141 16.30 9.83 -11.48
N THR A 142 15.13 10.43 -11.26
CA THR A 142 14.57 11.47 -12.14
C THR A 142 15.40 12.77 -12.09
N VAL A 143 15.76 13.20 -10.88
CA VAL A 143 16.60 14.41 -10.67
C VAL A 143 17.96 14.23 -11.34
N VAL A 144 18.60 13.08 -11.14
CA VAL A 144 19.88 12.79 -11.80
C VAL A 144 19.74 12.79 -13.32
N GLY A 145 18.63 12.25 -13.87
CA GLY A 145 18.36 12.29 -15.30
C GLY A 145 18.31 13.71 -15.89
N TRP A 146 17.86 14.69 -15.11
CA TRP A 146 17.85 16.11 -15.55
C TRP A 146 19.21 16.78 -15.50
N PHE A 147 20.03 16.47 -14.50
CA PHE A 147 21.36 17.09 -14.30
C PHE A 147 22.49 16.33 -15.03
N ALA A 148 22.27 15.08 -15.40
CA ALA A 148 23.29 14.23 -16.03
C ALA A 148 23.56 14.55 -17.52
N THR A 149 22.96 15.59 -18.07
CA THR A 149 23.24 16.07 -19.45
C THR A 149 24.56 16.83 -19.59
N GLY A 150 25.25 17.17 -18.48
CA GLY A 150 26.55 17.82 -18.46
C GLY A 150 27.72 16.82 -18.42
N GLU A 151 28.82 17.13 -19.13
CA GLU A 151 30.01 16.24 -19.26
C GLU A 151 30.81 16.03 -17.95
N GLY A 152 30.45 16.69 -16.83
CA GLY A 152 31.19 16.67 -15.58
C GLY A 152 30.69 15.73 -14.47
N LEU A 153 29.59 15.04 -14.65
CA LEU A 153 28.90 14.33 -13.55
C LEU A 153 28.73 12.81 -13.83
N VAL A 154 29.82 12.17 -14.28
CA VAL A 154 29.82 10.72 -14.62
C VAL A 154 29.39 9.86 -13.44
N TRP A 155 29.81 10.18 -12.21
CA TRP A 155 29.43 9.45 -11.00
C TRP A 155 27.93 9.49 -10.71
N LEU A 156 27.22 10.56 -11.11
CA LEU A 156 25.77 10.65 -11.01
C LEU A 156 25.06 9.71 -11.99
N LYS A 157 25.62 9.54 -13.19
CA LYS A 157 25.11 8.57 -14.18
C LYS A 157 25.23 7.14 -13.66
N ASP A 158 26.37 6.83 -13.04
CA ASP A 158 26.60 5.51 -12.42
C ASP A 158 25.63 5.27 -11.27
N LEU A 159 25.40 6.28 -10.43
CA LEU A 159 24.40 6.20 -9.36
C LEU A 159 22.98 6.02 -9.89
N ALA A 160 22.59 6.72 -10.95
CA ALA A 160 21.29 6.57 -11.59
C ALA A 160 21.13 5.20 -12.21
N SER A 161 22.18 4.64 -12.82
CA SER A 161 22.17 3.29 -13.39
C SER A 161 21.96 2.21 -12.31
N LEU A 162 22.57 2.39 -11.12
CA LEU A 162 22.40 1.50 -9.97
C LEU A 162 20.98 1.55 -9.36
N LEU A 163 20.31 2.71 -9.48
CA LEU A 163 18.94 2.93 -9.03
C LEU A 163 17.88 2.63 -10.12
N SER A 164 18.30 2.10 -11.26
CA SER A 164 17.37 1.72 -12.32
C SER A 164 16.61 0.43 -11.96
N PRO A 165 15.32 0.34 -12.33
CA PRO A 165 14.54 -0.89 -12.16
C PRO A 165 15.27 -2.08 -12.82
N GLY A 166 15.32 -3.21 -12.11
CA GLY A 166 16.03 -4.39 -12.58
C GLY A 166 17.47 -4.55 -12.05
N GLN A 167 18.00 -3.60 -11.29
CA GLN A 167 19.29 -3.77 -10.61
C GLN A 167 19.11 -4.39 -9.22
N PRO A 168 20.03 -5.27 -8.76
CA PRO A 168 19.93 -5.89 -7.43
C PRO A 168 19.89 -4.86 -6.29
N ILE A 169 20.62 -3.76 -6.42
CA ILE A 169 20.65 -2.67 -5.43
C ILE A 169 19.29 -1.97 -5.35
N TYR A 170 18.64 -1.73 -6.50
CA TYR A 170 17.29 -1.18 -6.55
C TYR A 170 16.30 -2.09 -5.80
N VAL A 171 16.33 -3.39 -6.06
CA VAL A 171 15.44 -4.37 -5.43
C VAL A 171 15.64 -4.41 -3.91
N MET A 172 16.90 -4.40 -3.43
CA MET A 172 17.19 -4.36 -1.98
C MET A 172 16.71 -3.06 -1.33
N LEU A 173 16.98 -1.92 -1.97
CA LEU A 173 16.56 -0.61 -1.46
C LEU A 173 15.02 -0.49 -1.44
N TYR A 174 14.37 -0.97 -2.48
CA TYR A 174 12.92 -1.01 -2.58
C TYR A 174 12.28 -1.86 -1.49
N ALA A 175 12.80 -3.07 -1.27
CA ALA A 175 12.36 -3.94 -0.19
C ALA A 175 12.53 -3.28 1.20
N ALA A 176 13.71 -2.70 1.46
CA ALA A 176 13.98 -2.01 2.72
C ALA A 176 13.05 -0.80 2.92
N ALA A 177 12.81 -0.01 1.86
CA ALA A 177 11.91 1.12 1.90
C ALA A 177 10.46 0.69 2.16
N ILE A 178 9.97 -0.37 1.53
CA ILE A 178 8.63 -0.91 1.80
C ILE A 178 8.49 -1.30 3.28
N VAL A 179 9.44 -2.05 3.82
CA VAL A 179 9.41 -2.45 5.24
C VAL A 179 9.41 -1.23 6.15
N PHE A 180 10.29 -0.27 5.91
CA PHE A 180 10.34 0.99 6.66
C PHE A 180 9.00 1.73 6.64
N PHE A 181 8.42 1.92 5.45
CA PHE A 181 7.14 2.62 5.33
C PHE A 181 5.95 1.85 5.90
N CYS A 182 5.99 0.51 5.91
CA CYS A 182 4.98 -0.29 6.60
C CYS A 182 4.92 0.02 8.09
N PHE A 183 6.08 0.06 8.76
CA PHE A 183 6.15 0.41 10.17
C PHE A 183 5.79 1.88 10.42
N PHE A 184 6.35 2.77 9.63
CA PHE A 184 6.10 4.21 9.74
C PHE A 184 4.61 4.54 9.60
N TYR A 185 3.97 4.03 8.55
CA TYR A 185 2.57 4.30 8.28
C TYR A 185 1.64 3.65 9.31
N THR A 186 1.93 2.42 9.74
CA THR A 186 1.15 1.77 10.80
C THR A 186 1.22 2.55 12.12
N ALA A 187 2.39 3.07 12.49
CA ALA A 187 2.56 3.89 13.68
C ALA A 187 1.81 5.24 13.58
N LEU A 188 1.68 5.79 12.37
CA LEU A 188 0.98 7.05 12.13
C LEU A 188 -0.56 6.88 12.20
N VAL A 189 -1.07 5.80 11.60
CA VAL A 189 -2.52 5.58 11.45
C VAL A 189 -3.16 4.96 12.68
N PHE A 190 -2.44 4.11 13.39
CA PHE A 190 -2.98 3.38 14.53
C PHE A 190 -2.39 3.85 15.86
N ASN A 191 -3.25 4.46 16.68
CA ASN A 191 -2.88 4.89 18.03
C ASN A 191 -3.34 3.85 19.06
N SER A 192 -2.41 3.02 19.53
CA SER A 192 -2.67 1.96 20.52
C SER A 192 -3.17 2.51 21.87
N ARG A 193 -2.70 3.72 22.28
CA ARG A 193 -3.12 4.35 23.54
C ARG A 193 -4.57 4.84 23.45
N GLU A 194 -4.91 5.52 22.38
CA GLU A 194 -6.28 6.01 22.18
C GLU A 194 -7.27 4.85 22.09
N THR A 195 -6.91 3.76 21.41
CA THR A 195 -7.72 2.54 21.34
C THR A 195 -7.91 1.92 22.72
N ALA A 196 -6.86 1.85 23.55
CA ALA A 196 -6.94 1.33 24.92
C ALA A 196 -7.78 2.22 25.83
N ASP A 197 -7.68 3.56 25.69
CA ASP A 197 -8.50 4.52 26.45
C ASP A 197 -9.97 4.46 26.05
N ASN A 198 -10.27 4.29 24.76
CA ASN A 198 -11.63 4.10 24.27
C ASN A 198 -12.25 2.80 24.80
N LEU A 199 -11.48 1.72 24.83
CA LEU A 199 -11.90 0.45 25.46
C LEU A 199 -12.18 0.65 26.96
N LYS A 200 -11.29 1.35 27.66
CA LYS A 200 -11.47 1.66 29.09
C LYS A 200 -12.71 2.49 29.35
N LYS A 201 -12.95 3.55 28.56
CA LYS A 201 -14.15 4.41 28.65
C LYS A 201 -15.43 3.64 28.37
N SER A 202 -15.40 2.67 27.47
CA SER A 202 -16.52 1.79 27.14
C SER A 202 -16.77 0.68 28.18
N GLY A 203 -15.94 0.58 29.23
CA GLY A 203 -15.99 -0.50 30.21
C GLY A 203 -15.58 -1.86 29.65
N ALA A 204 -14.85 -1.87 28.54
CA ALA A 204 -14.36 -3.06 27.88
C ALA A 204 -12.93 -3.38 28.37
N PHE A 205 -12.61 -4.65 28.52
CA PHE A 205 -11.28 -5.11 28.92
C PHE A 205 -10.87 -6.38 28.18
N ILE A 206 -9.58 -6.54 28.02
CA ILE A 206 -9.00 -7.78 27.48
C ILE A 206 -8.80 -8.76 28.67
N PRO A 207 -9.29 -10.00 28.60
CA PRO A 207 -9.12 -10.97 29.67
C PRO A 207 -7.64 -11.15 30.05
N GLY A 208 -7.35 -11.04 31.33
CA GLY A 208 -5.98 -11.18 31.87
C GLY A 208 -5.08 -9.95 31.77
N ILE A 209 -5.57 -8.82 31.26
CA ILE A 209 -4.78 -7.58 31.12
C ILE A 209 -5.51 -6.43 31.80
N ARG A 210 -4.79 -5.62 32.58
CA ARG A 210 -5.38 -4.43 33.22
C ARG A 210 -5.74 -3.38 32.17
N PRO A 211 -6.95 -2.79 32.26
CA PRO A 211 -7.37 -1.70 31.37
C PRO A 211 -6.44 -0.48 31.48
N GLY A 212 -6.15 0.16 30.35
CA GLY A 212 -5.28 1.33 30.25
C GLY A 212 -3.93 1.02 29.64
N ASP A 213 -2.83 1.48 30.21
CA ASP A 213 -1.48 1.44 29.63
C ASP A 213 -0.96 0.02 29.32
N GLN A 214 -1.32 -0.96 30.15
CA GLN A 214 -0.97 -2.36 29.87
C GLN A 214 -1.71 -2.92 28.64
N THR A 215 -2.95 -2.54 28.45
CA THR A 215 -3.73 -2.89 27.25
C THR A 215 -3.12 -2.23 26.01
N ALA A 216 -2.70 -0.96 26.10
CA ALA A 216 -2.03 -0.26 25.00
C ALA A 216 -0.74 -0.98 24.59
N ARG A 217 0.12 -1.33 25.54
CA ARG A 217 1.37 -2.07 25.28
C ARG A 217 1.13 -3.47 24.68
N HIS A 218 0.07 -4.14 25.12
CA HIS A 218 -0.30 -5.45 24.55
C HIS A 218 -0.75 -5.35 23.10
N ILE A 219 -1.61 -4.38 22.80
CA ILE A 219 -2.07 -4.09 21.44
C ILE A 219 -0.87 -3.71 20.55
N ASP A 220 0.02 -2.86 21.05
CA ASP A 220 1.20 -2.39 20.31
C ASP A 220 2.16 -3.56 19.97
N LYS A 221 2.37 -4.47 20.93
CA LYS A 221 3.18 -5.67 20.69
C LYS A 221 2.56 -6.60 19.62
N ILE A 222 1.24 -6.75 19.61
CA ILE A 222 0.54 -7.55 18.58
C ILE A 222 0.63 -6.83 17.24
N LEU A 223 0.39 -5.53 17.22
CA LEU A 223 0.44 -4.70 16.03
C LEU A 223 1.81 -4.75 15.35
N SER A 224 2.90 -4.60 16.13
CA SER A 224 4.27 -4.68 15.59
C SER A 224 4.56 -6.03 14.92
N ARG A 225 4.07 -7.12 15.50
CA ARG A 225 4.22 -8.47 14.90
C ARG A 225 3.38 -8.63 13.62
N LEU A 226 2.17 -8.11 13.62
CA LEU A 226 1.30 -8.13 12.44
C LEU A 226 1.88 -7.27 11.32
N THR A 227 2.39 -6.07 11.66
CA THR A 227 3.06 -5.19 10.70
C THR A 227 4.28 -5.84 10.08
N LEU A 228 5.09 -6.57 10.86
CA LEU A 228 6.23 -7.31 10.31
C LEU A 228 5.78 -8.38 9.31
N ALA A 229 4.78 -9.19 9.68
CA ALA A 229 4.23 -10.22 8.78
C ALA A 229 3.62 -9.59 7.51
N GLY A 230 2.86 -8.49 7.66
CA GLY A 230 2.30 -7.72 6.55
C GLY A 230 3.37 -7.09 5.66
N ALA A 231 4.45 -6.56 6.25
CA ALA A 231 5.56 -5.98 5.50
C ALA A 231 6.28 -7.03 4.64
N ILE A 232 6.57 -8.22 5.20
CA ILE A 232 7.18 -9.33 4.46
C ILE A 232 6.28 -9.76 3.30
N TYR A 233 4.99 -9.91 3.56
CA TYR A 233 4.00 -10.28 2.55
C TYR A 233 3.93 -9.24 1.42
N ILE A 234 3.76 -7.97 1.73
CA ILE A 234 3.66 -6.89 0.72
C ILE A 234 4.96 -6.77 -0.07
N THR A 235 6.11 -6.88 0.58
CA THR A 235 7.41 -6.87 -0.08
C THR A 235 7.52 -8.04 -1.08
N ALA A 236 7.13 -9.24 -0.69
CA ALA A 236 7.14 -10.40 -1.58
C ALA A 236 6.23 -10.20 -2.81
N VAL A 237 5.02 -9.66 -2.61
CA VAL A 237 4.09 -9.37 -3.71
C VAL A 237 4.63 -8.30 -4.66
N CYS A 238 5.22 -7.23 -4.12
CA CYS A 238 5.77 -6.13 -4.93
C CYS A 238 7.06 -6.51 -5.67
N LEU A 239 7.89 -7.39 -5.10
CA LEU A 239 9.12 -7.86 -5.74
C LEU A 239 8.87 -8.92 -6.81
N LEU A 240 7.73 -9.61 -6.80
CA LEU A 240 7.42 -10.66 -7.76
C LEU A 240 7.49 -10.17 -9.22
N PRO A 241 6.87 -9.04 -9.62
CA PRO A 241 7.02 -8.49 -10.97
C PRO A 241 8.47 -8.09 -11.29
N GLU A 242 9.19 -7.51 -10.33
CA GLU A 242 10.59 -7.11 -10.51
C GLU A 242 11.50 -8.31 -10.83
N PHE A 243 11.32 -9.43 -10.13
CA PHE A 243 12.06 -10.66 -10.42
C PHE A 243 11.70 -11.25 -11.80
N LEU A 244 10.44 -11.13 -12.23
CA LEU A 244 10.03 -11.57 -13.57
C LEU A 244 10.71 -10.73 -14.66
N VAL A 245 10.74 -9.41 -14.49
CA VAL A 245 11.45 -8.51 -15.43
C VAL A 245 12.94 -8.83 -15.48
N LEU A 246 13.59 -9.02 -14.33
CA LEU A 246 15.02 -9.40 -14.25
C LEU A 246 15.36 -10.71 -14.99
N LYS A 247 14.44 -11.67 -15.00
CA LYS A 247 14.68 -12.99 -15.60
C LYS A 247 14.40 -13.03 -17.10
N TYR A 248 13.50 -12.19 -17.59
CA TYR A 248 13.03 -12.21 -18.98
C TYR A 248 13.54 -11.02 -19.81
N ASN A 249 14.34 -10.13 -19.24
CA ASN A 249 15.03 -9.06 -19.94
C ASN A 249 16.49 -9.47 -20.19
#